data_d5359094df8d2de481afb74c3c1f6f0c
#
_entry.id   d5359094df8d2de481afb74c3c1f6f0c
#
_cell.length_a   1.000
_cell.length_b   1.000
_cell.length_c   1.000
_cell.angle_alpha   90.00
_cell.angle_beta   90.00
_cell.angle_gamma   90.00
#
_symmetry.space_group_name_H-M   'P 1'
#
loop_
_entity.id
_entity.type
_entity.pdbx_description
1 polymer ?
#
loop_
_entity_poly.entity_id
_entity_poly.type
_entity_poly.pdbx_seq_one_letter_code
_entity_poly.pdbx_strand_id
1 'polypeptide(L)'
;AHNAVFDLGWLQAHDIHLNGFVRCSMIASRLLTNGIPQTKHGLDALAKRQLNMDISKEQQKSNWGAEILSKEQLIYAAKDIEVLLELDQVLDQKLRNAQLHRAYTLECRALPAMAQMWRVGLPWNKEELEQCRIDYEDDIKELGNEFIRELDNDLPLGKKLPRNEDGSFN
;
A
#
# COMPACT_ATOMS: atom_id res chain seq x y z
N ALA A 1 -15.81 -4.99 5.10
CA ALA A 1 -14.97 -4.47 4.01
C ALA A 1 -13.61 -5.16 3.98
N HIS A 2 -12.86 -4.96 2.89
CA HIS A 2 -11.45 -5.32 2.76
C HIS A 2 -10.66 -4.07 2.41
N ASN A 3 -9.63 -3.72 3.22
CA ASN A 3 -8.96 -2.42 3.13
C ASN A 3 -9.92 -1.23 3.35
N ALA A 4 -10.70 -1.31 4.42
CA ALA A 4 -11.80 -0.39 4.71
C ALA A 4 -11.41 1.10 4.77
N VAL A 5 -10.12 1.44 4.94
CA VAL A 5 -9.64 2.83 4.86
C VAL A 5 -9.97 3.45 3.50
N PHE A 6 -9.81 2.65 2.42
CA PHE A 6 -10.14 3.09 1.07
C PHE A 6 -11.64 3.39 0.91
N ASP A 7 -12.50 2.42 1.27
CA ASP A 7 -13.95 2.58 1.14
C ASP A 7 -14.47 3.74 1.98
N LEU A 8 -14.02 3.83 3.24
CA LEU A 8 -14.40 4.92 4.16
C LEU A 8 -13.93 6.29 3.64
N GLY A 9 -12.74 6.37 3.07
CA GLY A 9 -12.22 7.61 2.50
C GLY A 9 -13.12 8.14 1.36
N TRP A 10 -13.58 7.25 0.49
CA TRP A 10 -14.50 7.61 -0.57
C TRP A 10 -15.88 7.99 -0.05
N LEU A 11 -16.44 7.24 0.89
CA LEU A 11 -17.73 7.59 1.51
C LEU A 11 -17.67 8.97 2.19
N GLN A 12 -16.61 9.24 2.97
CA GLN A 12 -16.41 10.54 3.61
C GLN A 12 -16.21 11.68 2.59
N ALA A 13 -15.60 11.41 1.43
CA ALA A 13 -15.46 12.41 0.38
C ALA A 13 -16.81 12.83 -0.23
N HIS A 14 -17.83 11.99 -0.11
CA HIS A 14 -19.20 12.24 -0.56
C HIS A 14 -20.17 12.55 0.60
N ASP A 15 -19.64 12.94 1.77
CA ASP A 15 -20.42 13.24 2.99
C ASP A 15 -21.32 12.08 3.45
N ILE A 16 -20.94 10.85 3.10
CA ILE A 16 -21.67 9.64 3.55
C ILE A 16 -21.02 9.12 4.84
N HIS A 17 -21.76 9.20 5.94
CA HIS A 17 -21.31 8.75 7.25
C HIS A 17 -21.97 7.42 7.62
N LEU A 18 -21.15 6.43 7.96
CA LEU A 18 -21.65 5.13 8.41
C LEU A 18 -21.91 5.17 9.92
N ASN A 19 -23.15 4.85 10.30
CA ASN A 19 -23.54 4.68 11.70
C ASN A 19 -23.38 3.22 12.08
N GLY A 20 -22.19 2.81 12.47
CA GLY A 20 -21.96 1.42 12.87
C GLY A 20 -20.49 1.05 12.94
N PHE A 21 -20.26 -0.18 13.38
CA PHE A 21 -18.91 -0.72 13.50
C PHE A 21 -18.47 -1.30 12.14
N VAL A 22 -17.40 -0.74 11.57
CA VAL A 22 -16.82 -1.21 10.31
C VAL A 22 -15.80 -2.30 10.60
N ARG A 23 -16.02 -3.48 10.04
CA ARG A 23 -15.12 -4.64 10.12
C ARG A 23 -14.22 -4.67 8.89
N CYS A 24 -12.94 -5.00 9.08
CA CYS A 24 -11.96 -5.04 8.01
C CYS A 24 -11.20 -6.38 7.99
N SER A 25 -11.43 -7.17 6.95
CA SER A 25 -10.77 -8.48 6.78
C SER A 25 -9.24 -8.36 6.59
N MET A 26 -8.75 -7.26 6.04
CA MET A 26 -7.30 -7.02 5.93
C MET A 26 -6.66 -6.82 7.31
N ILE A 27 -7.27 -6.05 8.21
CA ILE A 27 -6.79 -5.87 9.59
C ILE A 27 -6.81 -7.22 10.32
N ALA A 28 -7.91 -7.97 10.21
CA ALA A 28 -8.00 -9.31 10.80
C ALA A 28 -6.86 -10.22 10.30
N SER A 29 -6.60 -10.20 8.99
CA SER A 29 -5.49 -10.96 8.41
C SER A 29 -4.14 -10.55 8.97
N ARG A 30 -3.86 -9.24 9.08
CA ARG A 30 -2.59 -8.72 9.61
C ARG A 30 -2.37 -9.11 11.06
N LEU A 31 -3.40 -8.99 11.90
CA LEU A 31 -3.31 -9.38 13.31
C LEU A 31 -3.05 -10.88 13.48
N LEU A 32 -3.78 -11.73 12.74
CA LEU A 32 -3.65 -13.19 12.82
C LEU A 32 -2.30 -13.71 12.30
N THR A 33 -1.60 -12.94 11.49
CA THR A 33 -0.32 -13.33 10.89
C THR A 33 0.82 -12.38 11.26
N ASN A 34 0.64 -11.63 12.34
CA ASN A 34 1.66 -10.70 12.82
C ASN A 34 2.97 -11.45 13.13
N GLY A 35 4.08 -10.93 12.61
CA GLY A 35 5.39 -11.55 12.75
C GLY A 35 5.69 -12.67 11.74
N ILE A 36 4.75 -13.05 10.85
CA ILE A 36 5.01 -14.01 9.78
C ILE A 36 5.46 -13.22 8.53
N PRO A 37 6.74 -13.34 8.12
CA PRO A 37 7.26 -12.60 6.96
C PRO A 37 6.52 -12.96 5.67
N GLN A 38 6.50 -12.01 4.73
CA GLN A 38 6.01 -12.19 3.35
C GLN A 38 4.53 -12.62 3.24
N THR A 39 3.73 -12.52 4.30
CA THR A 39 2.31 -12.82 4.23
C THR A 39 1.57 -11.81 3.35
N LYS A 40 0.90 -12.30 2.32
CA LYS A 40 0.05 -11.46 1.46
C LYS A 40 -1.33 -11.25 2.10
N HIS A 41 -1.80 -10.00 2.08
CA HIS A 41 -3.06 -9.58 2.72
C HIS A 41 -4.13 -9.13 1.72
N GLY A 42 -3.92 -9.26 0.42
CA GLY A 42 -4.94 -8.99 -0.59
C GLY A 42 -6.13 -9.96 -0.45
N LEU A 43 -7.31 -9.53 -0.93
CA LEU A 43 -8.55 -10.31 -0.81
C LEU A 43 -8.41 -11.70 -1.42
N ASP A 44 -7.78 -11.81 -2.58
CA ASP A 44 -7.47 -13.07 -3.27
C ASP A 44 -6.62 -14.02 -2.42
N ALA A 45 -5.51 -13.51 -1.88
CA ALA A 45 -4.61 -14.30 -1.05
C ALA A 45 -5.30 -14.74 0.26
N LEU A 46 -6.16 -13.87 0.80
CA LEU A 46 -6.92 -14.16 2.01
C LEU A 46 -8.01 -15.20 1.76
N ALA A 47 -8.77 -15.07 0.67
CA ALA A 47 -9.79 -16.04 0.27
C ALA A 47 -9.16 -17.42 -0.01
N LYS A 48 -8.03 -17.45 -0.71
CA LYS A 48 -7.30 -18.72 -0.95
C LYS A 48 -6.85 -19.35 0.35
N ARG A 49 -6.27 -18.57 1.26
CA ARG A 49 -5.72 -19.09 2.53
C ARG A 49 -6.79 -19.51 3.53
N GLN A 50 -7.94 -18.83 3.58
CA GLN A 50 -8.95 -19.04 4.60
C GLN A 50 -10.12 -19.89 4.13
N LEU A 51 -10.50 -19.81 2.86
CA LEU A 51 -11.66 -20.48 2.27
C LEU A 51 -11.30 -21.50 1.19
N ASN A 52 -10.01 -21.60 0.80
CA ASN A 52 -9.54 -22.35 -0.37
C ASN A 52 -10.21 -21.94 -1.69
N MET A 53 -10.61 -20.67 -1.79
CA MET A 53 -11.28 -20.10 -2.97
C MET A 53 -10.29 -19.28 -3.80
N ASP A 54 -10.36 -19.46 -5.12
CA ASP A 54 -9.64 -18.63 -6.08
C ASP A 54 -10.56 -17.51 -6.58
N ILE A 55 -10.10 -16.26 -6.47
CA ILE A 55 -10.82 -15.07 -6.95
C ILE A 55 -10.07 -14.51 -8.15
N SER A 56 -10.81 -14.31 -9.26
CA SER A 56 -10.24 -13.62 -10.44
C SER A 56 -9.91 -12.17 -10.11
N LYS A 57 -8.86 -11.65 -10.73
CA LYS A 57 -8.48 -10.22 -10.68
C LYS A 57 -8.69 -9.50 -12.01
N GLU A 58 -9.31 -10.13 -12.98
CA GLU A 58 -9.43 -9.61 -14.33
C GLU A 58 -10.09 -8.24 -14.39
N GLN A 59 -11.12 -8.02 -13.59
CA GLN A 59 -11.86 -6.76 -13.55
C GLN A 59 -11.28 -5.71 -12.59
N GLN A 60 -10.27 -6.07 -11.79
CA GLN A 60 -9.71 -5.14 -10.78
C GLN A 60 -9.18 -3.82 -11.38
N LYS A 61 -8.65 -3.87 -12.61
CA LYS A 61 -8.09 -2.71 -13.33
C LYS A 61 -8.97 -2.24 -14.49
N SER A 62 -10.21 -2.74 -14.60
CA SER A 62 -11.13 -2.32 -15.64
C SER A 62 -11.63 -0.87 -15.40
N ASN A 63 -12.27 -0.28 -16.40
CA ASN A 63 -12.79 1.08 -16.28
C ASN A 63 -14.07 1.13 -15.41
N TRP A 64 -13.89 1.32 -14.11
CA TRP A 64 -15.00 1.49 -13.14
C TRP A 64 -15.65 2.89 -13.19
N GLY A 65 -15.08 3.84 -13.93
CA GLY A 65 -15.64 5.16 -14.17
C GLY A 65 -16.57 5.24 -15.40
N ALA A 66 -16.89 4.11 -16.03
CA ALA A 66 -17.82 4.06 -17.14
C ALA A 66 -19.25 4.38 -16.65
N GLU A 67 -20.04 5.07 -17.49
CA GLU A 67 -21.44 5.40 -17.18
C GLU A 67 -22.29 4.15 -16.96
N ILE A 68 -22.01 3.08 -17.70
CA ILE A 68 -22.67 1.78 -17.57
C ILE A 68 -21.58 0.72 -17.35
N LEU A 69 -21.69 0.01 -16.23
CA LEU A 69 -20.80 -1.11 -15.93
C LEU A 69 -21.18 -2.37 -16.70
N SER A 70 -20.20 -3.14 -17.13
CA SER A 70 -20.44 -4.41 -17.80
C SER A 70 -21.00 -5.47 -16.84
N LYS A 71 -21.63 -6.50 -17.41
CA LYS A 71 -22.13 -7.63 -16.63
C LYS A 71 -21.01 -8.34 -15.86
N GLU A 72 -19.85 -8.45 -16.47
CA GLU A 72 -18.66 -9.05 -15.88
C GLU A 72 -18.15 -8.25 -14.68
N GLN A 73 -18.17 -6.91 -14.76
CA GLN A 73 -17.84 -6.03 -13.64
C GLN A 73 -18.82 -6.19 -12.47
N LEU A 74 -20.13 -6.25 -12.77
CA LEU A 74 -21.15 -6.45 -11.74
C LEU A 74 -21.01 -7.81 -11.06
N ILE A 75 -20.76 -8.88 -11.83
CA ILE A 75 -20.53 -10.23 -11.29
C ILE A 75 -19.28 -10.23 -10.41
N TYR A 76 -18.22 -9.58 -10.86
CA TYR A 76 -16.97 -9.45 -10.09
C TYR A 76 -17.22 -8.75 -8.73
N ALA A 77 -17.91 -7.60 -8.74
CA ALA A 77 -18.25 -6.86 -7.53
C ALA A 77 -19.13 -7.67 -6.56
N ALA A 78 -20.13 -8.38 -7.10
CA ALA A 78 -20.99 -9.24 -6.29
C ALA A 78 -20.19 -10.38 -5.64
N LYS A 79 -19.27 -10.99 -6.38
CA LYS A 79 -18.42 -12.07 -5.87
C LYS A 79 -17.50 -11.62 -4.74
N ASP A 80 -16.92 -10.41 -4.85
CA ASP A 80 -16.10 -9.83 -3.78
C ASP A 80 -16.91 -9.68 -2.48
N ILE A 81 -18.20 -9.29 -2.58
CA ILE A 81 -19.09 -9.16 -1.41
C ILE A 81 -19.41 -10.52 -0.79
N GLU A 82 -19.75 -11.53 -1.60
CA GLU A 82 -20.04 -12.89 -1.13
C GLU A 82 -18.86 -13.46 -0.32
N VAL A 83 -17.66 -13.36 -0.88
CA VAL A 83 -16.42 -13.82 -0.24
C VAL A 83 -16.16 -13.09 1.08
N LEU A 84 -16.46 -11.79 1.15
CA LEU A 84 -16.27 -11.03 2.39
C LEU A 84 -17.16 -11.49 3.52
N LEU A 85 -18.39 -11.93 3.24
CA LEU A 85 -19.30 -12.44 4.27
C LEU A 85 -18.78 -13.74 4.87
N GLU A 86 -18.30 -14.66 4.04
CA GLU A 86 -17.70 -15.91 4.50
C GLU A 86 -16.40 -15.68 5.27
N LEU A 87 -15.53 -14.80 4.73
CA LEU A 87 -14.27 -14.44 5.39
C LEU A 87 -14.51 -13.82 6.77
N ASP A 88 -15.51 -12.97 6.93
CA ASP A 88 -15.79 -12.32 8.20
C ASP A 88 -16.10 -13.34 9.30
N GLN A 89 -16.88 -14.37 9.01
CA GLN A 89 -17.22 -15.43 9.96
C GLN A 89 -15.98 -16.23 10.37
N VAL A 90 -15.19 -16.68 9.40
CA VAL A 90 -13.98 -17.46 9.65
C VAL A 90 -12.93 -16.67 10.42
N LEU A 91 -12.73 -15.40 10.04
CA LEU A 91 -11.74 -14.53 10.69
C LEU A 91 -12.16 -14.15 12.11
N ASP A 92 -13.45 -13.90 12.34
CA ASP A 92 -13.97 -13.59 13.69
C ASP A 92 -13.70 -14.77 14.65
N GLN A 93 -14.00 -15.98 14.22
CA GLN A 93 -13.72 -17.17 15.03
C GLN A 93 -12.21 -17.33 15.34
N LYS A 94 -11.35 -17.10 14.35
CA LYS A 94 -9.89 -17.18 14.53
C LYS A 94 -9.37 -16.09 15.47
N LEU A 95 -9.88 -14.85 15.36
CA LEU A 95 -9.51 -13.76 16.24
C LEU A 95 -9.92 -14.05 17.71
N ARG A 96 -11.09 -14.64 17.94
CA ARG A 96 -11.53 -15.07 19.26
C ARG A 96 -10.63 -16.16 19.82
N ASN A 97 -10.35 -17.19 19.03
CA ASN A 97 -9.49 -18.31 19.45
C ASN A 97 -8.06 -17.83 19.77
N ALA A 98 -7.55 -16.84 19.03
CA ALA A 98 -6.24 -16.23 19.27
C ALA A 98 -6.25 -15.13 20.35
N GLN A 99 -7.38 -14.84 20.98
CA GLN A 99 -7.56 -13.75 21.95
C GLN A 99 -7.22 -12.35 21.42
N LEU A 100 -7.31 -12.15 20.09
CA LEU A 100 -6.99 -10.90 19.41
C LEU A 100 -8.21 -9.98 19.16
N HIS A 101 -9.41 -10.38 19.58
CA HIS A 101 -10.63 -9.65 19.31
C HIS A 101 -10.62 -8.22 19.86
N ARG A 102 -9.98 -7.98 21.01
CA ARG A 102 -9.84 -6.63 21.60
C ARG A 102 -8.96 -5.74 20.72
N ALA A 103 -7.80 -6.24 20.28
CA ALA A 103 -6.91 -5.53 19.37
C ALA A 103 -7.61 -5.23 18.04
N TYR A 104 -8.29 -6.22 17.46
CA TYR A 104 -9.06 -6.06 16.25
C TYR A 104 -10.14 -4.96 16.36
N THR A 105 -10.87 -4.95 17.47
CA THR A 105 -11.89 -3.93 17.71
C THR A 105 -11.27 -2.53 17.81
N LEU A 106 -10.12 -2.38 18.45
CA LEU A 106 -9.41 -1.11 18.56
C LEU A 106 -8.97 -0.62 17.18
N GLU A 107 -8.32 -1.45 16.40
CA GLU A 107 -7.87 -1.15 15.03
C GLU A 107 -9.05 -0.74 14.13
N CYS A 108 -10.15 -1.50 14.19
CA CYS A 108 -11.33 -1.18 13.39
C CYS A 108 -12.00 0.13 13.81
N ARG A 109 -11.97 0.49 15.09
CA ARG A 109 -12.47 1.80 15.58
C ARG A 109 -11.63 2.98 15.10
N ALA A 110 -10.35 2.78 14.83
CA ALA A 110 -9.47 3.81 14.31
C ALA A 110 -9.67 4.06 12.80
N LEU A 111 -10.31 3.14 12.05
CA LEU A 111 -10.48 3.23 10.60
C LEU A 111 -11.07 4.55 10.10
N PRO A 112 -12.14 5.13 10.70
CA PRO A 112 -12.67 6.39 10.20
C PRO A 112 -11.68 7.56 10.31
N ALA A 113 -10.90 7.62 11.39
CA ALA A 113 -9.85 8.62 11.57
C ALA A 113 -8.69 8.40 10.58
N MET A 114 -8.26 7.14 10.38
CA MET A 114 -7.24 6.80 9.38
C MET A 114 -7.70 7.15 7.96
N ALA A 115 -8.95 6.90 7.63
CA ALA A 115 -9.53 7.27 6.33
C ALA A 115 -9.52 8.80 6.13
N GLN A 116 -9.87 9.56 7.17
CA GLN A 116 -9.81 11.02 7.14
C GLN A 116 -8.37 11.53 6.97
N MET A 117 -7.41 10.98 7.71
CA MET A 117 -5.98 11.32 7.57
C MET A 117 -5.48 11.01 6.16
N TRP A 118 -5.82 9.86 5.62
CA TRP A 118 -5.44 9.46 4.26
C TRP A 118 -6.04 10.39 3.20
N ARG A 119 -7.30 10.81 3.36
CA ARG A 119 -7.99 11.71 2.44
C ARG A 119 -7.43 13.12 2.47
N VAL A 120 -7.16 13.66 3.66
CA VAL A 120 -6.62 15.01 3.84
C VAL A 120 -5.15 15.08 3.40
N GLY A 121 -4.40 14.00 3.67
CA GLY A 121 -2.97 13.94 3.42
C GLY A 121 -2.16 14.83 4.36
N LEU A 122 -0.91 15.05 4.01
CA LEU A 122 -0.02 15.98 4.68
C LEU A 122 0.13 17.25 3.83
N PRO A 123 0.02 18.45 4.42
CA PRO A 123 0.33 19.66 3.70
C PRO A 123 1.84 19.74 3.43
N TRP A 124 2.20 19.86 2.17
CA TRP A 124 3.58 20.08 1.74
C TRP A 124 3.73 21.47 1.13
N ASN A 125 4.81 22.16 1.49
CA ASN A 125 5.25 23.31 0.72
C ASN A 125 5.94 22.80 -0.56
N LYS A 126 5.30 23.00 -1.70
CA LYS A 126 5.81 22.46 -2.97
C LYS A 126 7.12 23.10 -3.40
N GLU A 127 7.27 24.40 -3.12
CA GLU A 127 8.47 25.17 -3.45
C GLU A 127 9.67 24.69 -2.62
N GLU A 128 9.48 24.51 -1.32
CA GLU A 128 10.53 23.98 -0.45
C GLU A 128 10.89 22.51 -0.80
N LEU A 129 9.91 21.68 -1.12
CA LEU A 129 10.16 20.30 -1.53
C LEU A 129 10.96 20.24 -2.84
N GLU A 130 10.64 21.09 -3.81
CA GLU A 130 11.37 21.16 -5.07
C GLU A 130 12.80 21.68 -4.85
N GLN A 131 12.99 22.67 -3.97
CA GLN A 131 14.33 23.14 -3.62
C GLN A 131 15.14 22.02 -2.95
N CYS A 132 14.57 21.32 -1.98
CA CYS A 132 15.23 20.16 -1.36
C CYS A 132 15.63 19.09 -2.40
N ARG A 133 14.77 18.82 -3.39
CA ARG A 133 15.07 17.86 -4.46
C ARG A 133 16.30 18.30 -5.25
N ILE A 134 16.36 19.59 -5.63
CA ILE A 134 17.50 20.17 -6.37
C ILE A 134 18.78 20.08 -5.52
N ASP A 135 18.71 20.50 -4.28
CA ASP A 135 19.85 20.50 -3.36
C ASP A 135 20.42 19.08 -3.19
N TYR A 136 19.55 18.08 -2.96
CA TYR A 136 19.97 16.68 -2.86
C TYR A 136 20.56 16.11 -4.16
N GLU A 137 20.02 16.48 -5.32
CA GLU A 137 20.56 16.05 -6.61
C GLU A 137 21.97 16.62 -6.84
N ASP A 138 22.21 17.85 -6.43
CA ASP A 138 23.53 18.48 -6.54
C ASP A 138 24.52 17.89 -5.51
N ASP A 139 24.09 17.67 -4.27
CA ASP A 139 24.89 16.97 -3.26
C ASP A 139 25.30 15.56 -3.72
N ILE A 140 24.37 14.80 -4.32
CA ILE A 140 24.65 13.45 -4.86
C ILE A 140 25.70 13.52 -5.98
N LYS A 141 25.61 14.51 -6.86
CA LYS A 141 26.63 14.70 -7.93
C LYS A 141 28.00 15.06 -7.36
N GLU A 142 28.03 15.99 -6.39
CA GLU A 142 29.27 16.44 -5.76
C GLU A 142 29.94 15.27 -5.03
N LEU A 143 29.22 14.60 -4.13
CA LEU A 143 29.72 13.45 -3.38
C LEU A 143 30.11 12.29 -4.29
N GLY A 144 29.33 12.04 -5.36
CA GLY A 144 29.67 11.04 -6.36
C GLY A 144 31.00 11.35 -7.07
N ASN A 145 31.19 12.59 -7.48
CA ASN A 145 32.42 13.04 -8.11
C ASN A 145 33.64 12.98 -7.15
N GLU A 146 33.43 13.33 -5.88
CA GLU A 146 34.46 13.22 -4.85
C GLU A 146 34.87 11.77 -4.63
N PHE A 147 33.89 10.88 -4.44
CA PHE A 147 34.15 9.45 -4.29
C PHE A 147 34.89 8.84 -5.50
N ILE A 148 34.49 9.20 -6.72
CA ILE A 148 35.16 8.71 -7.93
C ILE A 148 36.59 9.23 -8.01
N ARG A 149 36.88 10.50 -7.61
CA ARG A 149 38.22 11.05 -7.57
C ARG A 149 39.10 10.32 -6.55
N GLU A 150 38.59 10.08 -5.34
CA GLU A 150 39.33 9.34 -4.32
C GLU A 150 39.62 7.92 -4.79
N LEU A 151 38.61 7.22 -5.34
CA LEU A 151 38.80 5.89 -5.90
C LEU A 151 39.86 5.89 -7.02
N ASP A 152 39.80 6.84 -7.95
CA ASP A 152 40.80 6.95 -9.02
C ASP A 152 42.21 7.20 -8.48
N ASN A 153 42.35 8.02 -7.43
CA ASN A 153 43.63 8.29 -6.81
C ASN A 153 44.26 7.02 -6.22
N ASP A 154 43.48 6.13 -5.66
CA ASP A 154 43.94 4.88 -5.05
C ASP A 154 44.24 3.78 -6.10
N LEU A 155 43.81 3.95 -7.36
CA LEU A 155 44.05 2.97 -8.42
C LEU A 155 45.52 3.07 -8.95
N PRO A 156 46.15 1.91 -9.27
CA PRO A 156 47.47 1.89 -9.90
C PRO A 156 47.49 2.63 -11.25
N LEU A 157 48.62 3.19 -11.61
CA LEU A 157 48.80 4.00 -12.85
C LEU A 157 48.28 3.38 -14.12
N GLY A 158 48.20 2.08 -14.27
CA GLY A 158 47.67 1.40 -15.46
C GLY A 158 46.18 1.03 -15.38
N LYS A 159 45.48 1.42 -14.29
CA LYS A 159 44.09 1.08 -14.02
C LYS A 159 43.20 2.27 -13.68
N LYS A 160 43.66 3.49 -14.02
CA LYS A 160 42.88 4.71 -13.80
C LYS A 160 41.54 4.67 -14.53
N LEU A 161 40.53 5.33 -13.96
CA LEU A 161 39.19 5.40 -14.55
C LEU A 161 39.21 6.20 -15.84
N PRO A 162 38.37 5.81 -16.84
CA PRO A 162 38.28 6.55 -18.10
C PRO A 162 37.73 7.96 -17.85
N ARG A 163 38.25 8.92 -18.64
CA ARG A 163 37.83 10.32 -18.57
C ARG A 163 37.34 10.80 -19.92
N ASN A 164 36.40 11.70 -19.86
CA ASN A 164 35.95 12.45 -21.02
C ASN A 164 36.99 13.47 -21.49
N GLU A 165 36.79 14.11 -22.65
CA GLU A 165 37.71 15.13 -23.19
C GLU A 165 37.87 16.36 -22.29
N ASP A 166 36.85 16.68 -21.48
CA ASP A 166 36.86 17.77 -20.50
C ASP A 166 37.50 17.39 -19.16
N GLY A 167 37.98 16.16 -19.03
CA GLY A 167 38.65 15.65 -17.82
C GLY A 167 37.67 15.10 -16.75
N SER A 168 36.37 15.16 -16.96
CA SER A 168 35.35 14.52 -16.10
C SER A 168 35.42 13.00 -16.24
N PHE A 169 34.91 12.29 -15.21
CA PHE A 169 34.79 10.83 -15.25
C PHE A 169 33.65 10.42 -16.18
N ASN A 170 33.88 9.32 -16.90
CA ASN A 170 32.89 8.75 -17.80
C ASN A 170 31.94 7.78 -17.06
#